data_5efdc05d325f59dbed60cb599eed2a9d
#
_entry.id   5efdc05d325f59dbed60cb599eed2a9d
#
_cell.length_a   1.000
_cell.length_b   1.000
_cell.length_c   1.000
_cell.angle_alpha   90.00
_cell.angle_beta   90.00
_cell.angle_gamma   90.00
#
_symmetry.space_group_name_H-M   'P 1'
#
loop_
_entity.id
_entity.type
_entity.pdbx_description
1 polymer ?
#
loop_
_entity_poly.entity_id
_entity_poly.type
_entity_poly.pdbx_seq_one_letter_code
_entity_poly.pdbx_strand_id
1 'polypeptide(L)'
;MGLLKNKYFLGGLIVFTLLFLFLAPVPLKDRVLSIADVNHPSNHARFVMWETSVKIIKDNLPFGVGDVDNNVIYRMYKTPQYHGEGAHMHSNIFQILVNFGVIGFAAWLLLMLYIFVKQVQVWLKTREFGFLNTLALISVASMIALQIAGLTEWNFGDAEFAAVFWFNLALAFLAFKFKAKGDLLPNG
;
A
#
# COMPACT_ATOMS: atom_id res chain seq x y z
N MET A 1 12.34 -6.69 -18.17
CA MET A 1 12.89 -5.33 -18.41
C MET A 1 12.72 -4.84 -19.86
N GLY A 2 12.50 -5.72 -20.85
CA GLY A 2 12.24 -5.36 -22.24
C GLY A 2 10.92 -4.62 -22.50
N LEU A 3 9.84 -4.99 -21.83
CA LEU A 3 8.50 -4.45 -22.10
C LEU A 3 8.39 -2.95 -21.78
N LEU A 4 8.91 -2.48 -20.65
CA LEU A 4 8.86 -1.06 -20.28
C LEU A 4 9.84 -0.17 -21.06
N LYS A 5 10.86 -0.76 -21.69
CA LYS A 5 11.77 -0.03 -22.59
C LYS A 5 11.23 0.06 -24.02
N ASN A 6 10.21 -0.69 -24.35
CA ASN A 6 9.60 -0.66 -25.67
C ASN A 6 8.59 0.48 -25.74
N LYS A 7 8.95 1.56 -26.46
CA LYS A 7 8.08 2.73 -26.68
C LYS A 7 6.71 2.36 -27.29
N TYR A 8 6.65 1.30 -28.07
CA TYR A 8 5.40 0.81 -28.67
C TYR A 8 4.51 0.13 -27.63
N PHE A 9 5.08 -0.60 -26.65
CA PHE A 9 4.33 -1.16 -25.53
C PHE A 9 3.73 -0.07 -24.66
N LEU A 10 4.52 0.95 -24.30
CA LEU A 10 4.03 2.09 -23.52
C LEU A 10 2.94 2.86 -24.29
N GLY A 11 3.16 3.12 -25.58
CA GLY A 11 2.16 3.74 -26.46
C GLY A 11 0.87 2.91 -26.54
N GLY A 12 0.98 1.60 -26.73
CA GLY A 12 -0.15 0.68 -26.75
C GLY A 12 -0.91 0.67 -25.41
N LEU A 13 -0.22 0.71 -24.28
CA LEU A 13 -0.84 0.79 -22.97
C LEU A 13 -1.62 2.09 -22.77
N ILE A 14 -1.05 3.22 -23.19
CA ILE A 14 -1.72 4.53 -23.15
C ILE A 14 -2.99 4.51 -24.01
N VAL A 15 -2.87 4.06 -25.27
CA VAL A 15 -4.01 3.97 -26.21
C VAL A 15 -5.08 3.03 -25.64
N PHE A 16 -4.71 1.87 -25.11
CA PHE A 16 -5.64 0.94 -24.47
C PHE A 16 -6.35 1.59 -23.29
N THR A 17 -5.63 2.30 -22.41
CA THR A 17 -6.23 2.99 -21.27
C THR A 17 -7.20 4.07 -21.70
N LEU A 18 -6.84 4.87 -22.70
CA LEU A 18 -7.73 5.92 -23.24
C LEU A 18 -8.99 5.33 -23.90
N LEU A 19 -8.84 4.26 -24.70
CA LEU A 19 -9.97 3.55 -25.31
C LEU A 19 -10.87 2.91 -24.26
N PHE A 20 -10.25 2.28 -23.24
CA PHE A 20 -11.00 1.68 -22.13
C PHE A 20 -11.82 2.74 -21.38
N LEU A 21 -11.24 3.89 -21.05
CA LEU A 21 -11.94 5.00 -20.42
C LEU A 21 -13.03 5.59 -21.34
N PHE A 22 -12.78 5.66 -22.64
CA PHE A 22 -13.76 6.17 -23.60
C PHE A 22 -14.97 5.24 -23.73
N LEU A 23 -14.74 3.93 -23.81
CA LEU A 23 -15.79 2.90 -23.95
C LEU A 23 -16.43 2.50 -22.61
N ALA A 24 -15.85 2.91 -21.49
CA ALA A 24 -16.33 2.55 -20.16
C ALA A 24 -17.80 2.99 -19.94
N PRO A 25 -18.63 2.16 -19.28
CA PRO A 25 -19.97 2.54 -18.86
C PRO A 25 -19.95 3.81 -17.97
N VAL A 26 -21.03 4.59 -18.04
CA VAL A 26 -21.17 5.84 -17.26
C VAL A 26 -20.83 5.66 -15.78
N PRO A 27 -21.33 4.62 -15.07
CA PRO A 27 -21.00 4.43 -13.65
C PRO A 27 -19.48 4.28 -13.37
N LEU A 28 -18.72 3.70 -14.31
CA LEU A 28 -17.27 3.56 -14.17
C LEU A 28 -16.57 4.90 -14.41
N LYS A 29 -17.02 5.68 -15.38
CA LYS A 29 -16.51 7.05 -15.61
C LYS A 29 -16.75 7.94 -14.41
N ASP A 30 -17.97 7.93 -13.87
CA ASP A 30 -18.34 8.71 -12.68
C ASP A 30 -17.47 8.28 -11.49
N ARG A 31 -17.18 6.99 -11.34
CA ARG A 31 -16.29 6.48 -10.31
C ARG A 31 -14.84 6.99 -10.45
N VAL A 32 -14.32 7.02 -11.67
CA VAL A 32 -12.97 7.56 -11.94
C VAL A 32 -12.94 9.06 -11.67
N LEU A 33 -13.93 9.81 -12.10
CA LEU A 33 -14.01 11.25 -11.87
C LEU A 33 -14.17 11.59 -10.37
N SER A 34 -14.93 10.77 -9.63
CA SER A 34 -15.13 10.96 -8.19
C SER A 34 -13.84 10.83 -7.37
N ILE A 35 -12.78 10.22 -7.89
CA ILE A 35 -11.49 10.10 -7.19
C ILE A 35 -10.88 11.48 -6.91
N ALA A 36 -11.01 12.42 -7.84
CA ALA A 36 -10.47 13.77 -7.73
C ALA A 36 -11.47 14.78 -7.11
N ASP A 37 -12.72 14.39 -6.91
CA ASP A 37 -13.75 15.26 -6.35
C ASP A 37 -13.71 15.25 -4.82
N VAL A 38 -13.15 16.31 -4.24
CA VAL A 38 -13.05 16.48 -2.77
C VAL A 38 -14.43 16.58 -2.08
N ASN A 39 -15.46 16.95 -2.80
CA ASN A 39 -16.83 17.07 -2.28
C ASN A 39 -17.62 15.76 -2.39
N HIS A 40 -17.07 14.75 -3.07
CA HIS A 40 -17.72 13.45 -3.15
C HIS A 40 -17.90 12.86 -1.74
N PRO A 41 -19.08 12.34 -1.36
CA PRO A 41 -19.38 11.90 0.00
C PRO A 41 -18.34 10.95 0.59
N SER A 42 -17.80 10.03 -0.20
CA SER A 42 -16.77 9.08 0.28
C SER A 42 -15.41 9.74 0.55
N ASN A 43 -15.04 10.77 -0.20
CA ASN A 43 -13.80 11.52 0.04
C ASN A 43 -13.96 12.44 1.24
N HIS A 44 -15.09 13.12 1.35
CA HIS A 44 -15.44 13.92 2.52
C HIS A 44 -15.41 13.08 3.81
N ALA A 45 -15.98 11.87 3.78
CA ALA A 45 -15.94 10.95 4.91
C ALA A 45 -14.50 10.63 5.35
N ARG A 46 -13.57 10.38 4.39
CA ARG A 46 -12.16 10.14 4.69
C ARG A 46 -11.51 11.36 5.35
N PHE A 47 -11.76 12.57 4.84
CA PHE A 47 -11.20 13.79 5.44
C PHE A 47 -11.65 13.98 6.88
N VAL A 48 -12.95 13.76 7.17
CA VAL A 48 -13.47 13.83 8.55
C VAL A 48 -12.82 12.76 9.45
N MET A 49 -12.61 11.56 8.94
CA MET A 49 -11.91 10.50 9.68
C MET A 49 -10.45 10.86 9.95
N TRP A 50 -9.74 11.44 8.97
CA TRP A 50 -8.35 11.88 9.14
C TRP A 50 -8.23 13.05 10.13
N GLU A 51 -9.14 14.02 10.07
CA GLU A 51 -9.21 15.09 11.07
C GLU A 51 -9.44 14.53 12.49
N THR A 52 -10.35 13.58 12.60
CA THR A 52 -10.62 12.89 13.88
C THR A 52 -9.40 12.11 14.35
N SER A 53 -8.72 11.40 13.44
CA SER A 53 -7.47 10.68 13.73
C SER A 53 -6.39 11.59 14.28
N VAL A 54 -6.25 12.80 13.74
CA VAL A 54 -5.26 13.78 14.25
C VAL A 54 -5.56 14.16 15.70
N LYS A 55 -6.83 14.29 16.09
CA LYS A 55 -7.22 14.58 17.48
C LYS A 55 -6.85 13.40 18.39
N ILE A 56 -7.22 12.17 17.99
CA ILE A 56 -6.87 10.94 18.72
C ILE A 56 -5.36 10.83 18.93
N ILE A 57 -4.57 11.02 17.85
CA ILE A 57 -3.11 10.92 17.89
C ILE A 57 -2.53 11.93 18.88
N LYS A 58 -2.97 13.18 18.85
CA LYS A 58 -2.46 14.24 19.74
C LYS A 58 -2.66 13.91 21.21
N ASP A 59 -3.80 13.36 21.55
CA ASP A 59 -4.16 13.06 22.94
C ASP A 59 -3.53 11.75 23.45
N ASN A 60 -3.06 10.88 22.55
CA ASN A 60 -2.53 9.55 22.90
C ASN A 60 -1.06 9.35 22.52
N LEU A 61 -0.30 10.43 22.33
CA LEU A 61 1.14 10.34 22.12
C LEU A 61 1.85 9.90 23.42
N PRO A 62 2.96 9.11 23.29
CA PRO A 62 3.58 8.62 22.06
C PRO A 62 3.18 7.19 21.63
N PHE A 63 2.35 6.48 22.41
CA PHE A 63 2.09 5.04 22.26
C PHE A 63 0.80 4.71 21.50
N GLY A 64 -0.09 5.68 21.25
CA GLY A 64 -1.41 5.47 20.65
C GLY A 64 -2.42 4.85 21.64
N VAL A 65 -3.56 4.41 21.10
CA VAL A 65 -4.66 3.86 21.92
C VAL A 65 -4.59 2.34 22.11
N GLY A 66 -3.65 1.68 21.46
CA GLY A 66 -3.55 0.21 21.46
C GLY A 66 -4.46 -0.46 20.41
N ASP A 67 -4.58 -1.78 20.52
CA ASP A 67 -5.49 -2.60 19.70
C ASP A 67 -6.88 -2.62 20.35
N VAL A 68 -7.61 -1.54 20.17
CA VAL A 68 -8.98 -1.34 20.69
C VAL A 68 -9.98 -1.22 19.55
N ASP A 69 -11.27 -1.38 19.83
CA ASP A 69 -12.31 -1.14 18.83
C ASP A 69 -12.28 0.32 18.35
N ASN A 70 -11.84 0.50 17.11
CA ASN A 70 -11.73 1.83 16.50
C ASN A 70 -13.07 2.59 16.51
N ASN A 71 -14.21 1.90 16.40
CA ASN A 71 -15.53 2.55 16.47
C ASN A 71 -15.76 3.23 17.81
N VAL A 72 -15.32 2.60 18.91
CA VAL A 72 -15.48 3.16 20.27
C VAL A 72 -14.64 4.44 20.36
N ILE A 73 -13.35 4.36 20.04
CA ILE A 73 -12.45 5.52 20.10
C ILE A 73 -12.92 6.62 19.16
N TYR A 74 -13.28 6.27 17.92
CA TYR A 74 -13.73 7.24 16.92
C TYR A 74 -14.96 8.02 17.41
N ARG A 75 -15.95 7.35 18.02
CA ARG A 75 -17.17 8.00 18.56
C ARG A 75 -16.87 9.02 19.66
N MET A 76 -15.79 8.84 20.42
CA MET A 76 -15.38 9.78 21.47
C MET A 76 -14.82 11.10 20.92
N TYR A 77 -14.23 11.06 19.71
CA TYR A 77 -13.52 12.19 19.12
C TYR A 77 -14.21 12.81 17.89
N LYS A 78 -15.16 12.10 17.28
CA LYS A 78 -15.83 12.57 16.06
C LYS A 78 -16.65 13.83 16.31
N THR A 79 -16.77 14.66 15.28
CA THR A 79 -17.65 15.82 15.31
C THR A 79 -19.11 15.37 15.41
N PRO A 80 -19.95 15.97 16.29
CA PRO A 80 -21.35 15.54 16.51
C PRO A 80 -22.21 15.52 15.25
N GLN A 81 -21.93 16.37 14.28
CA GLN A 81 -22.67 16.47 13.02
C GLN A 81 -22.38 15.31 12.05
N TYR A 82 -21.31 14.56 12.28
CA TYR A 82 -20.95 13.44 11.41
C TYR A 82 -21.47 12.10 11.96
N HIS A 83 -22.37 11.46 11.21
CA HIS A 83 -23.05 10.23 11.61
C HIS A 83 -22.34 8.94 11.12
N GLY A 84 -21.22 9.04 10.40
CA GLY A 84 -20.47 7.89 9.94
C GLY A 84 -19.87 7.05 11.06
N GLU A 85 -19.60 5.79 10.76
CA GLU A 85 -18.87 4.86 11.64
C GLU A 85 -17.38 4.93 11.34
N GLY A 86 -16.55 4.62 12.34
CA GLY A 86 -15.09 4.69 12.27
C GLY A 86 -14.43 3.32 12.47
N ALA A 87 -14.91 2.28 11.76
CA ALA A 87 -14.34 0.94 11.88
C ALA A 87 -12.81 0.91 11.61
N HIS A 88 -12.34 1.77 10.73
CA HIS A 88 -10.92 2.02 10.48
C HIS A 88 -10.71 3.42 9.86
N MET A 89 -9.46 3.93 9.87
CA MET A 89 -9.16 5.32 9.50
C MET A 89 -8.95 5.54 8.00
N HIS A 90 -9.24 4.57 7.13
CA HIS A 90 -9.02 4.65 5.68
C HIS A 90 -7.64 5.21 5.29
N SER A 91 -6.61 4.83 6.03
CA SER A 91 -5.20 5.10 5.73
C SER A 91 -4.31 4.26 6.64
N ASN A 92 -3.32 3.60 6.06
CA ASN A 92 -2.30 2.87 6.84
C ASN A 92 -1.58 3.80 7.83
N ILE A 93 -1.27 5.02 7.40
CA ILE A 93 -0.54 6.00 8.22
C ILE A 93 -1.35 6.38 9.44
N PHE A 94 -2.60 6.85 9.23
CA PHE A 94 -3.44 7.27 10.33
C PHE A 94 -3.82 6.10 11.25
N GLN A 95 -4.11 4.92 10.69
CA GLN A 95 -4.46 3.77 11.50
C GLN A 95 -3.31 3.33 12.41
N ILE A 96 -2.09 3.26 11.88
CA ILE A 96 -0.91 2.87 12.66
C ILE A 96 -0.58 3.93 13.72
N LEU A 97 -0.68 5.22 13.38
CA LEU A 97 -0.47 6.30 14.33
C LEU A 97 -1.51 6.30 15.45
N VAL A 98 -2.78 6.04 15.15
CA VAL A 98 -3.85 5.93 16.15
C VAL A 98 -3.58 4.75 17.07
N ASN A 99 -3.32 3.56 16.53
CA ASN A 99 -3.19 2.36 17.34
C ASN A 99 -1.86 2.30 18.12
N PHE A 100 -0.74 2.66 17.49
CA PHE A 100 0.59 2.41 18.03
C PHE A 100 1.41 3.69 18.29
N GLY A 101 0.82 4.86 18.07
CA GLY A 101 1.48 6.16 18.27
C GLY A 101 2.67 6.39 17.35
N VAL A 102 3.45 7.41 17.68
CA VAL A 102 4.64 7.80 16.90
C VAL A 102 5.73 6.75 16.99
N ILE A 103 5.88 6.10 18.14
CA ILE A 103 6.92 5.07 18.33
C ILE A 103 6.63 3.85 17.45
N GLY A 104 5.39 3.33 17.48
CA GLY A 104 5.00 2.20 16.65
C GLY A 104 5.00 2.52 15.16
N PHE A 105 4.59 3.74 14.78
CA PHE A 105 4.68 4.20 13.39
C PHE A 105 6.14 4.28 12.91
N ALA A 106 7.05 4.81 13.73
CA ALA A 106 8.47 4.86 13.38
C ALA A 106 9.06 3.45 13.19
N ALA A 107 8.74 2.52 14.10
CA ALA A 107 9.17 1.13 13.98
C ALA A 107 8.62 0.47 12.70
N TRP A 108 7.34 0.67 12.39
CA TRP A 108 6.72 0.17 11.16
C TRP A 108 7.38 0.77 9.91
N LEU A 109 7.60 2.08 9.90
CA LEU A 109 8.23 2.78 8.77
C LEU A 109 9.65 2.27 8.52
N LEU A 110 10.44 2.11 9.58
CA LEU A 110 11.80 1.56 9.49
C LEU A 110 11.79 0.12 8.97
N LEU A 111 10.84 -0.71 9.41
CA LEU A 111 10.68 -2.07 8.92
C LEU A 111 10.34 -2.10 7.43
N MET A 112 9.35 -1.29 6.99
CA MET A 112 8.96 -1.21 5.57
C MET A 112 10.11 -0.70 4.71
N LEU A 113 10.83 0.32 5.17
CA LEU A 113 12.00 0.86 4.48
C LEU A 113 13.13 -0.18 4.39
N TYR A 114 13.41 -0.90 5.47
CA TYR A 114 14.42 -1.96 5.49
C TYR A 114 14.07 -3.06 4.46
N ILE A 115 12.83 -3.55 4.46
CA ILE A 115 12.36 -4.57 3.53
C ILE A 115 12.48 -4.05 2.10
N PHE A 116 12.03 -2.84 1.83
CA PHE A 116 12.09 -2.22 0.51
C PHE A 116 13.52 -2.11 -0.03
N VAL A 117 14.44 -1.63 0.80
CA VAL A 117 15.87 -1.55 0.43
C VAL A 117 16.43 -2.95 0.09
N LYS A 118 16.10 -3.96 0.89
CA LYS A 118 16.50 -5.35 0.61
C LYS A 118 15.93 -5.88 -0.70
N GLN A 119 14.66 -5.64 -0.96
CA GLN A 119 14.01 -6.03 -2.23
C GLN A 119 14.69 -5.39 -3.44
N VAL A 120 14.98 -4.08 -3.37
CA VAL A 120 15.68 -3.36 -4.44
C VAL A 120 17.10 -3.91 -4.63
N GLN A 121 17.83 -4.19 -3.54
CA GLN A 121 19.16 -4.80 -3.62
C GLN A 121 19.12 -6.17 -4.31
N VAL A 122 18.13 -7.01 -3.98
CA VAL A 122 17.97 -8.32 -4.62
C VAL A 122 17.62 -8.16 -6.09
N TRP A 123 16.67 -7.29 -6.42
CA TRP A 123 16.31 -7.00 -7.81
C TRP A 123 17.53 -6.56 -8.65
N LEU A 124 18.37 -5.69 -8.10
CA LEU A 124 19.59 -5.24 -8.77
C LEU A 124 20.62 -6.38 -8.94
N LYS A 125 20.76 -7.25 -7.95
CA LYS A 125 21.70 -8.38 -7.96
C LYS A 125 21.26 -9.56 -8.85
N THR A 126 19.96 -9.65 -9.17
CA THR A 126 19.41 -10.75 -9.97
C THR A 126 19.18 -10.39 -11.44
N ARG A 127 19.71 -9.26 -11.92
CA ARG A 127 19.43 -8.72 -13.28
C ARG A 127 19.72 -9.70 -14.41
N GLU A 128 20.71 -10.57 -14.25
CA GLU A 128 21.12 -11.57 -15.26
C GLU A 128 20.26 -12.85 -15.20
N PHE A 129 19.47 -13.02 -14.14
CA PHE A 129 18.65 -14.21 -13.90
C PHE A 129 17.17 -13.90 -14.19
N GLY A 130 16.74 -14.05 -15.44
CA GLY A 130 15.43 -13.58 -15.92
C GLY A 130 14.25 -13.89 -14.99
N PHE A 131 14.06 -15.15 -14.58
CA PHE A 131 12.97 -15.55 -13.70
C PHE A 131 13.13 -14.99 -12.29
N LEU A 132 14.32 -15.11 -11.67
CA LEU A 132 14.58 -14.60 -10.31
C LEU A 132 14.47 -13.08 -10.25
N ASN A 133 14.90 -12.39 -11.30
CA ASN A 133 14.74 -10.93 -11.42
C ASN A 133 13.26 -10.53 -11.48
N THR A 134 12.43 -11.32 -12.19
CA THR A 134 10.98 -11.08 -12.24
C THR A 134 10.34 -11.24 -10.87
N LEU A 135 10.69 -12.27 -10.11
CA LEU A 135 10.19 -12.45 -8.73
C LEU A 135 10.57 -11.28 -7.83
N ALA A 136 11.82 -10.82 -7.91
CA ALA A 136 12.27 -9.66 -7.15
C ALA A 136 11.55 -8.37 -7.57
N LEU A 137 11.31 -8.18 -8.87
CA LEU A 137 10.55 -7.02 -9.37
C LEU A 137 9.09 -7.03 -8.91
N ILE A 138 8.42 -8.19 -8.93
CA ILE A 138 7.05 -8.35 -8.39
C ILE A 138 7.03 -7.92 -6.93
N SER A 139 8.01 -8.35 -6.14
CA SER A 139 8.12 -8.01 -4.72
C SER A 139 8.26 -6.48 -4.50
N VAL A 140 9.15 -5.82 -5.26
CA VAL A 140 9.31 -4.35 -5.21
C VAL A 140 8.02 -3.64 -5.63
N ALA A 141 7.38 -4.08 -6.72
CA ALA A 141 6.14 -3.48 -7.22
C ALA A 141 4.99 -3.62 -6.21
N SER A 142 4.87 -4.79 -5.56
CA SER A 142 3.86 -5.03 -4.52
C SER A 142 4.06 -4.11 -3.30
N MET A 143 5.31 -3.87 -2.89
CA MET A 143 5.60 -2.93 -1.81
C MET A 143 5.15 -1.51 -2.18
N ILE A 144 5.52 -1.03 -3.37
CA ILE A 144 5.14 0.31 -3.83
C ILE A 144 3.61 0.43 -3.94
N ALA A 145 2.95 -0.57 -4.53
CA ALA A 145 1.49 -0.57 -4.70
C ALA A 145 0.76 -0.50 -3.36
N LEU A 146 1.21 -1.27 -2.36
CA LEU A 146 0.62 -1.23 -1.02
C LEU A 146 0.81 0.14 -0.35
N GLN A 147 2.01 0.74 -0.44
CA GLN A 147 2.23 2.04 0.18
C GLN A 147 1.35 3.13 -0.47
N ILE A 148 1.20 3.10 -1.80
CA ILE A 148 0.31 4.04 -2.52
C ILE A 148 -1.15 3.79 -2.12
N ALA A 149 -1.64 2.55 -2.14
CA ALA A 149 -3.00 2.22 -1.72
C ALA A 149 -3.25 2.59 -0.26
N GLY A 150 -2.27 2.38 0.60
CA GLY A 150 -2.33 2.68 2.03
C GLY A 150 -2.38 4.16 2.39
N LEU A 151 -2.20 5.07 1.44
CA LEU A 151 -2.45 6.50 1.67
C LEU A 151 -3.95 6.77 1.93
N THR A 152 -4.83 6.02 1.26
CA THR A 152 -6.28 6.24 1.27
C THR A 152 -7.10 5.03 1.71
N GLU A 153 -6.44 3.94 2.12
CA GLU A 153 -7.11 2.72 2.60
C GLU A 153 -6.30 2.02 3.70
N TRP A 154 -6.99 1.32 4.61
CA TRP A 154 -6.39 0.48 5.64
C TRP A 154 -6.22 -0.95 5.12
N ASN A 155 -5.04 -1.28 4.63
CA ASN A 155 -4.78 -2.55 3.95
C ASN A 155 -4.46 -3.71 4.91
N PHE A 156 -3.97 -3.43 6.12
CA PHE A 156 -3.58 -4.47 7.08
C PHE A 156 -4.74 -4.99 7.94
N GLY A 157 -5.94 -4.41 7.81
CA GLY A 157 -7.14 -4.87 8.47
C GLY A 157 -7.82 -6.07 7.80
N ASP A 158 -7.44 -6.37 6.56
CA ASP A 158 -7.93 -7.50 5.77
C ASP A 158 -6.87 -8.60 5.76
N ALA A 159 -7.20 -9.76 6.33
CA ALA A 159 -6.25 -10.86 6.50
C ALA A 159 -5.82 -11.48 5.17
N GLU A 160 -6.75 -11.58 4.19
CA GLU A 160 -6.45 -12.10 2.85
C GLU A 160 -5.51 -11.17 2.12
N PHE A 161 -5.77 -9.87 2.18
CA PHE A 161 -4.90 -8.88 1.57
C PHE A 161 -3.51 -8.88 2.21
N ALA A 162 -3.43 -8.90 3.54
CA ALA A 162 -2.18 -8.95 4.28
C ALA A 162 -1.38 -10.23 3.93
N ALA A 163 -2.03 -11.39 3.83
CA ALA A 163 -1.38 -12.65 3.46
C ALA A 163 -0.76 -12.58 2.05
N VAL A 164 -1.50 -12.09 1.05
CA VAL A 164 -1.01 -11.91 -0.32
C VAL A 164 0.15 -10.90 -0.37
N PHE A 165 0.06 -9.82 0.39
CA PHE A 165 1.13 -8.83 0.48
C PHE A 165 2.42 -9.44 1.04
N TRP A 166 2.36 -10.10 2.22
CA TRP A 166 3.54 -10.72 2.83
C TRP A 166 4.13 -11.82 1.96
N PHE A 167 3.27 -12.62 1.28
CA PHE A 167 3.73 -13.60 0.30
C PHE A 167 4.52 -12.92 -0.83
N ASN A 168 4.01 -11.87 -1.43
CA ASN A 168 4.70 -11.13 -2.50
C ASN A 168 6.02 -10.51 -2.01
N LEU A 169 6.07 -10.00 -0.78
CA LEU A 169 7.33 -9.50 -0.21
C LEU A 169 8.38 -10.60 -0.08
N ALA A 170 7.97 -11.81 0.26
CA ALA A 170 8.87 -12.95 0.42
C ALA A 170 9.53 -13.39 -0.89
N LEU A 171 8.95 -13.08 -2.07
CA LEU A 171 9.48 -13.48 -3.38
C LEU A 171 10.89 -12.94 -3.64
N ALA A 172 11.23 -11.74 -3.18
CA ALA A 172 12.59 -11.21 -3.32
C ALA A 172 13.59 -12.04 -2.51
N PHE A 173 13.25 -12.40 -1.27
CA PHE A 173 14.11 -13.20 -0.42
C PHE A 173 14.27 -14.62 -0.95
N LEU A 174 13.21 -15.18 -1.54
CA LEU A 174 13.25 -16.46 -2.23
C LEU A 174 14.20 -16.39 -3.45
N ALA A 175 14.09 -15.34 -4.28
CA ALA A 175 14.97 -15.11 -5.41
C ALA A 175 16.44 -15.00 -4.99
N PHE A 176 16.72 -14.30 -3.89
CA PHE A 176 18.07 -14.21 -3.33
C PHE A 176 18.62 -15.57 -2.88
N LYS A 177 17.80 -16.37 -2.20
CA LYS A 177 18.18 -17.71 -1.72
C LYS A 177 18.51 -18.66 -2.89
N PHE A 178 17.73 -18.63 -3.96
CA PHE A 178 17.98 -19.47 -5.13
C PHE A 178 19.22 -19.01 -5.92
N LYS A 179 19.43 -17.70 -6.03
CA LYS A 179 20.68 -17.19 -6.62
C LYS A 179 21.90 -17.67 -5.84
N ALA A 180 21.91 -17.52 -4.51
CA ALA A 180 23.02 -17.95 -3.68
C ALA A 180 23.30 -19.46 -3.80
N LYS A 181 22.27 -20.30 -4.00
CA LYS A 181 22.45 -21.73 -4.26
C LYS A 181 23.07 -22.00 -5.63
N GLY A 182 22.66 -21.25 -6.67
CA GLY A 182 23.24 -21.35 -8.00
C GLY A 182 24.72 -20.96 -8.02
N ASP A 183 25.11 -19.94 -7.26
CA ASP A 183 26.51 -19.50 -7.12
C ASP A 183 27.38 -20.54 -6.38
N LEU A 184 26.78 -21.49 -5.65
CA LEU A 184 27.48 -22.58 -4.93
C LEU A 184 27.58 -23.89 -5.72
N LEU A 185 26.85 -24.02 -6.83
CA LEU A 185 26.96 -25.21 -7.69
C LEU A 185 28.11 -25.00 -8.67
N PRO A 186 29.06 -25.95 -8.76
CA PRO A 186 30.11 -25.85 -9.77
C PRO A 186 29.47 -25.81 -11.14
N ASN A 187 29.92 -24.86 -11.97
CA ASN A 187 29.55 -24.78 -13.37
C ASN A 187 29.84 -26.13 -14.02
N GLY A 188 28.79 -26.93 -14.28
CA GLY A 188 28.90 -28.19 -15.00
C GLY A 188 29.18 -27.98 -16.48
#